data_5bd66f7ed2759b44973ccb00d18d9348
#
_entry.id   5bd66f7ed2759b44973ccb00d18d9348
#
_cell.length_a   1.000
_cell.length_b   1.000
_cell.length_c   1.000
_cell.angle_alpha   90.00
_cell.angle_beta   90.00
_cell.angle_gamma   90.00
#
_symmetry.space_group_name_H-M   'P 1'
#
loop_
_entity.id
_entity.type
_entity.pdbx_description
1 polymer ?
#
loop_
_entity_poly.entity_id
_entity_poly.type
_entity_poly.pdbx_seq_one_letter_code
_entity_poly.pdbx_strand_id
1 'polypeptide(L)'
;MSGSKCAGTAEGIKLAYDGTILDWAETHVRFPNSDRASRFDRTVAPWMNDVLLAVTDDEATQVFLRASTGAGKTTMMETLACFIVAQKPGPTLFVGQTDDMVKDWTESRLLPIFKECEPVRALFPEDRHALRKTTIFFPHMVLFAGGANMTNLQEKSMRYCIGDEVWRWKDGMIKELKARHHDRWNRKTFLCSQGGGSTDEMEHEWDSGTREVWGWECPHCKTWQRYTFDAIKFEQPKNAAGEMLWDAVQDSVRMECEHCKTQFPDTAAVRRGLSTGATFRSLNPNPVRGHRSFEVPAYGVWWIPWFSIVKEFLEASEAKGNGNLEPLKQFIQKRKAQTWQEEIVSDLPEITAGDYSKLDFLDGQKIDGEHRRFLCVDKQRDHFWYVIRAFRADGSSMLLSEGKILTWETIESLGLQYNVPGRSVVIDAGYDTPLVYERCARNGWTASHGSGQDGFSHIDGNGRRVKKFVSKIETAVAGSDNLRAFYFFHSNEKIKDKLAAIRQPNAMPKWETPRDASTDYRAQMVSEMKKDIVNSKTKQVESRWVRIGGRPNHLFDCECIALASAMLAGVLPIGE
;
A
#
# COMPACT_ATOMS: atom_id res chain seq x y z
N MET A 1 -68.61 -12.42 -33.43
CA MET A 1 -67.28 -12.94 -33.36
C MET A 1 -66.35 -12.00 -34.06
N SER A 2 -65.73 -11.05 -33.34
CA SER A 2 -64.80 -10.07 -33.89
C SER A 2 -63.40 -10.52 -33.55
N GLY A 3 -62.65 -10.92 -34.56
CA GLY A 3 -61.24 -11.29 -34.41
C GLY A 3 -60.36 -10.07 -34.19
N SER A 4 -59.82 -9.92 -33.00
CA SER A 4 -58.79 -8.95 -32.71
C SER A 4 -57.49 -9.40 -33.39
N LYS A 5 -57.04 -8.67 -34.40
CA LYS A 5 -55.72 -8.81 -34.99
C LYS A 5 -54.70 -8.19 -34.04
N CYS A 6 -53.95 -9.00 -33.36
CA CYS A 6 -52.70 -8.54 -32.74
C CYS A 6 -51.70 -8.19 -33.84
N ALA A 7 -51.55 -6.90 -34.11
CA ALA A 7 -50.42 -6.38 -34.90
C ALA A 7 -49.19 -6.36 -33.99
N GLY A 8 -48.51 -7.48 -33.93
CA GLY A 8 -47.13 -7.51 -33.39
C GLY A 8 -46.21 -6.85 -34.43
N THR A 9 -45.77 -5.64 -34.16
CA THR A 9 -44.61 -5.07 -34.84
C THR A 9 -43.42 -5.99 -34.54
N ALA A 10 -42.94 -6.70 -35.57
CA ALA A 10 -41.62 -7.36 -35.52
C ALA A 10 -40.55 -6.25 -35.43
N GLU A 11 -40.27 -5.78 -34.24
CA GLU A 11 -39.00 -5.12 -33.97
C GLU A 11 -37.91 -6.17 -34.27
N GLY A 12 -37.21 -5.92 -35.38
CA GLY A 12 -36.23 -6.86 -35.90
C GLY A 12 -35.23 -7.24 -34.81
N ILE A 13 -35.00 -8.53 -34.65
CA ILE A 13 -33.90 -9.06 -33.83
C ILE A 13 -32.64 -8.34 -34.32
N LYS A 14 -32.14 -7.40 -33.53
CA LYS A 14 -30.91 -6.71 -33.84
C LYS A 14 -29.82 -7.77 -33.75
N LEU A 15 -29.24 -8.19 -34.88
CA LEU A 15 -28.14 -9.13 -34.91
C LEU A 15 -27.03 -8.60 -33.98
N ALA A 16 -26.50 -9.46 -33.12
CA ALA A 16 -25.37 -9.10 -32.27
C ALA A 16 -24.24 -8.55 -33.15
N TYR A 17 -23.61 -7.47 -32.71
CA TYR A 17 -22.46 -6.91 -33.43
C TYR A 17 -21.34 -7.95 -33.50
N ASP A 18 -20.92 -8.27 -34.71
CA ASP A 18 -19.97 -9.36 -35.01
C ASP A 18 -18.52 -8.88 -35.04
N GLY A 19 -18.28 -7.59 -34.82
CA GLY A 19 -16.96 -6.98 -34.79
C GLY A 19 -16.37 -6.83 -33.38
N THR A 20 -15.12 -6.40 -33.33
CA THR A 20 -14.44 -6.09 -32.06
C THR A 20 -14.88 -4.74 -31.49
N ILE A 21 -14.66 -4.54 -30.17
CA ILE A 21 -14.84 -3.21 -29.55
C ILE A 21 -13.98 -2.14 -30.24
N LEU A 22 -12.81 -2.52 -30.78
CA LEU A 22 -11.90 -1.58 -31.45
C LEU A 22 -12.52 -1.05 -32.74
N ASP A 23 -13.05 -1.94 -33.60
CA ASP A 23 -13.69 -1.58 -34.86
C ASP A 23 -14.93 -0.71 -34.64
N TRP A 24 -15.71 -1.07 -33.62
CA TRP A 24 -16.88 -0.31 -33.23
C TRP A 24 -16.53 1.08 -32.69
N ALA A 25 -15.51 1.17 -31.79
CA ALA A 25 -15.11 2.42 -31.17
C ALA A 25 -14.53 3.42 -32.18
N GLU A 26 -13.73 2.99 -33.14
CA GLU A 26 -13.19 3.85 -34.23
C GLU A 26 -14.33 4.48 -35.04
N THR A 27 -15.42 3.75 -35.24
CA THR A 27 -16.58 4.26 -35.99
C THR A 27 -17.41 5.23 -35.15
N HIS A 28 -17.66 4.92 -33.87
CA HIS A 28 -18.73 5.56 -33.12
C HIS A 28 -18.27 6.44 -31.95
N VAL A 29 -17.10 6.21 -31.36
CA VAL A 29 -16.68 6.94 -30.15
C VAL A 29 -15.99 8.25 -30.50
N ARG A 30 -16.48 9.34 -29.91
CA ARG A 30 -15.98 10.71 -30.06
C ARG A 30 -15.65 11.30 -28.69
N PHE A 31 -14.59 12.06 -28.60
CA PHE A 31 -14.11 12.70 -27.38
C PHE A 31 -14.18 14.23 -27.50
N PRO A 32 -15.32 14.86 -27.14
CA PRO A 32 -15.55 16.28 -27.37
C PRO A 32 -14.57 17.20 -26.63
N ASN A 33 -13.98 16.73 -25.54
CA ASN A 33 -13.09 17.50 -24.67
C ASN A 33 -11.63 17.04 -24.74
N SER A 34 -11.22 16.33 -25.80
CA SER A 34 -9.85 15.84 -25.96
C SER A 34 -9.06 16.71 -26.94
N ASP A 35 -7.89 17.18 -26.49
CA ASP A 35 -6.91 17.88 -27.31
C ASP A 35 -5.99 16.94 -28.12
N ARG A 36 -5.98 15.63 -27.80
CA ARG A 36 -5.11 14.63 -28.46
C ARG A 36 -5.76 13.92 -29.63
N ALA A 37 -7.01 13.54 -29.46
CA ALA A 37 -7.79 12.87 -30.50
C ALA A 37 -9.27 13.16 -30.31
N SER A 38 -9.94 13.67 -31.34
CA SER A 38 -11.38 13.94 -31.30
C SER A 38 -12.23 12.67 -31.42
N ARG A 39 -11.62 11.55 -31.80
CA ARG A 39 -12.25 10.22 -31.94
C ARG A 39 -11.33 9.12 -31.41
N PHE A 40 -11.90 7.97 -31.11
CA PHE A 40 -11.12 6.79 -30.81
C PHE A 40 -10.30 6.39 -32.06
N ASP A 41 -9.02 6.16 -31.83
CA ASP A 41 -8.08 5.69 -32.83
C ASP A 41 -7.10 4.72 -32.13
N ARG A 42 -7.17 3.45 -32.51
CA ARG A 42 -6.39 2.36 -31.91
C ARG A 42 -4.87 2.56 -32.02
N THR A 43 -4.40 3.45 -32.90
CA THR A 43 -2.97 3.74 -33.08
C THR A 43 -2.45 4.78 -32.11
N VAL A 44 -3.34 5.58 -31.50
CA VAL A 44 -2.94 6.63 -30.54
C VAL A 44 -2.47 6.03 -29.23
N ALA A 45 -3.17 5.01 -28.73
CA ALA A 45 -2.82 4.35 -27.48
C ALA A 45 -2.85 2.83 -27.66
N PRO A 46 -1.86 2.23 -28.34
CA PRO A 46 -1.89 0.81 -28.72
C PRO A 46 -2.07 -0.16 -27.55
N TRP A 47 -1.56 0.19 -26.36
CA TRP A 47 -1.73 -0.61 -25.15
C TRP A 47 -3.20 -0.80 -24.71
N MET A 48 -4.08 0.13 -25.08
CA MET A 48 -5.52 0.02 -24.77
C MET A 48 -6.21 -1.12 -25.51
N ASN A 49 -5.68 -1.48 -26.69
CA ASN A 49 -6.31 -2.46 -27.57
C ASN A 49 -6.47 -3.82 -26.89
N ASP A 50 -5.39 -4.36 -26.36
CA ASP A 50 -5.39 -5.69 -25.70
C ASP A 50 -6.25 -5.68 -24.43
N VAL A 51 -6.24 -4.57 -23.68
CA VAL A 51 -7.07 -4.43 -22.47
C VAL A 51 -8.55 -4.37 -22.82
N LEU A 52 -8.95 -3.57 -23.82
CA LEU A 52 -10.35 -3.48 -24.28
C LEU A 52 -10.84 -4.81 -24.84
N LEU A 53 -10.01 -5.50 -25.63
CA LEU A 53 -10.32 -6.82 -26.12
C LEU A 53 -10.49 -7.82 -24.96
N ALA A 54 -9.60 -7.79 -23.97
CA ALA A 54 -9.70 -8.67 -22.79
C ALA A 54 -10.99 -8.46 -21.99
N VAL A 55 -11.39 -7.18 -21.76
CA VAL A 55 -12.63 -6.88 -21.02
C VAL A 55 -13.87 -7.35 -21.79
N THR A 56 -13.83 -7.38 -23.12
CA THR A 56 -14.97 -7.80 -23.97
C THR A 56 -14.93 -9.26 -24.40
N ASP A 57 -13.83 -9.97 -24.13
CA ASP A 57 -13.67 -11.41 -24.34
C ASP A 57 -14.56 -12.19 -23.37
N ASP A 58 -15.33 -13.14 -23.87
CA ASP A 58 -16.28 -13.92 -23.07
C ASP A 58 -15.57 -14.89 -22.09
N GLU A 59 -14.33 -15.29 -22.36
CA GLU A 59 -13.55 -16.15 -21.47
C GLU A 59 -12.92 -15.40 -20.29
N ALA A 60 -12.60 -14.11 -20.45
CA ALA A 60 -12.03 -13.30 -19.39
C ALA A 60 -13.14 -12.74 -18.47
N THR A 61 -13.24 -13.23 -17.26
CA THR A 61 -14.22 -12.78 -16.27
C THR A 61 -13.69 -11.65 -15.38
N GLN A 62 -12.38 -11.53 -15.29
CA GLN A 62 -11.69 -10.50 -14.49
C GLN A 62 -10.54 -9.90 -15.29
N VAL A 63 -10.48 -8.58 -15.32
CA VAL A 63 -9.39 -7.83 -15.94
C VAL A 63 -8.91 -6.76 -14.95
N PHE A 64 -7.63 -6.77 -14.66
CA PHE A 64 -6.97 -5.77 -13.83
C PHE A 64 -5.95 -4.99 -14.66
N LEU A 65 -6.02 -3.67 -14.60
CA LEU A 65 -5.07 -2.78 -15.27
C LEU A 65 -4.33 -1.92 -14.25
N ARG A 66 -3.03 -2.06 -14.21
CA ARG A 66 -2.11 -1.16 -13.50
C ARG A 66 -1.41 -0.27 -14.51
N ALA A 67 -1.80 1.00 -14.62
CA ALA A 67 -1.23 1.93 -15.60
C ALA A 67 -0.88 3.27 -14.97
N SER A 68 0.17 3.89 -15.51
CA SER A 68 0.68 5.17 -15.05
C SER A 68 -0.38 6.28 -15.08
N THR A 69 -0.20 7.29 -14.23
CA THR A 69 -1.01 8.51 -14.29
C THR A 69 -0.77 9.21 -15.63
N GLY A 70 -1.85 9.65 -16.28
CA GLY A 70 -1.80 10.30 -17.59
C GLY A 70 -1.72 9.32 -18.77
N ALA A 71 -1.80 8.00 -18.56
CA ALA A 71 -1.81 7.01 -19.63
C ALA A 71 -3.11 6.99 -20.45
N GLY A 72 -4.22 7.50 -19.92
CA GLY A 72 -5.52 7.53 -20.61
C GLY A 72 -6.53 6.49 -20.11
N LYS A 73 -6.35 5.97 -18.87
CA LYS A 73 -7.24 4.99 -18.22
C LYS A 73 -8.73 5.39 -18.31
N THR A 74 -9.04 6.62 -17.96
CA THR A 74 -10.42 7.13 -17.95
C THR A 74 -11.04 7.12 -19.34
N THR A 75 -10.30 7.54 -20.38
CA THR A 75 -10.76 7.50 -21.77
C THR A 75 -11.07 6.08 -22.24
N MET A 76 -10.29 5.11 -21.80
CA MET A 76 -10.54 3.69 -22.08
C MET A 76 -11.85 3.22 -21.42
N MET A 77 -12.08 3.57 -20.15
CA MET A 77 -13.33 3.23 -19.43
C MET A 77 -14.57 3.88 -20.07
N GLU A 78 -14.46 5.11 -20.54
CA GLU A 78 -15.50 5.83 -21.27
C GLU A 78 -15.83 5.13 -22.59
N THR A 79 -14.82 4.68 -23.32
CA THR A 79 -14.97 3.86 -24.54
C THR A 79 -15.70 2.55 -24.25
N LEU A 80 -15.27 1.86 -23.20
CA LEU A 80 -15.91 0.62 -22.73
C LEU A 80 -17.37 0.84 -22.35
N ALA A 81 -17.68 1.93 -21.64
CA ALA A 81 -19.03 2.28 -21.25
C ALA A 81 -19.95 2.48 -22.46
N CYS A 82 -19.49 3.19 -23.49
CA CYS A 82 -20.22 3.35 -24.75
C CYS A 82 -20.52 1.99 -25.40
N PHE A 83 -19.53 1.12 -25.48
CA PHE A 83 -19.70 -0.20 -26.08
C PHE A 83 -20.66 -1.10 -25.29
N ILE A 84 -20.57 -1.10 -23.96
CA ILE A 84 -21.49 -1.86 -23.09
C ILE A 84 -22.93 -1.41 -23.33
N VAL A 85 -23.19 -0.11 -23.30
CA VAL A 85 -24.55 0.44 -23.47
C VAL A 85 -25.10 0.09 -24.84
N ALA A 86 -24.31 0.22 -25.90
CA ALA A 86 -24.78 0.06 -27.26
C ALA A 86 -24.83 -1.37 -27.79
N GLN A 87 -23.89 -2.24 -27.36
CA GLN A 87 -23.65 -3.55 -27.99
C GLN A 87 -23.78 -4.76 -27.06
N LYS A 88 -23.38 -4.63 -25.80
CA LYS A 88 -23.44 -5.74 -24.83
C LYS A 88 -24.18 -5.30 -23.55
N PRO A 89 -25.44 -4.83 -23.62
CA PRO A 89 -26.12 -4.24 -22.46
C PRO A 89 -26.27 -5.22 -21.30
N GLY A 90 -26.20 -4.67 -20.10
CA GLY A 90 -26.41 -5.38 -18.84
C GLY A 90 -26.22 -4.45 -17.65
N PRO A 91 -26.80 -4.74 -16.47
CA PRO A 91 -26.65 -3.92 -15.29
C PRO A 91 -25.18 -3.66 -14.99
N THR A 92 -24.79 -2.39 -14.95
CA THR A 92 -23.39 -1.95 -14.83
C THR A 92 -23.23 -1.07 -13.60
N LEU A 93 -22.18 -1.30 -12.81
CA LEU A 93 -21.79 -0.47 -11.69
C LEU A 93 -20.38 0.10 -11.93
N PHE A 94 -20.28 1.42 -12.07
CA PHE A 94 -19.03 2.17 -12.04
C PHE A 94 -18.73 2.63 -10.62
N VAL A 95 -17.54 2.34 -10.14
CA VAL A 95 -17.10 2.68 -8.79
C VAL A 95 -15.79 3.46 -8.85
N GLY A 96 -15.82 4.69 -8.36
CA GLY A 96 -14.64 5.53 -8.17
C GLY A 96 -14.30 5.69 -6.69
N GLN A 97 -13.40 6.61 -6.38
CA GLN A 97 -12.94 6.81 -5.00
C GLN A 97 -14.05 7.32 -4.07
N THR A 98 -14.79 8.37 -4.49
CA THR A 98 -15.88 8.99 -3.72
C THR A 98 -17.10 9.26 -4.59
N ASP A 99 -18.28 9.39 -3.98
CA ASP A 99 -19.53 9.69 -4.69
C ASP A 99 -19.45 11.02 -5.44
N ASP A 100 -18.83 12.05 -4.86
CA ASP A 100 -18.75 13.36 -5.49
C ASP A 100 -17.82 13.35 -6.70
N MET A 101 -16.67 12.67 -6.64
CA MET A 101 -15.78 12.51 -7.79
C MET A 101 -16.46 11.76 -8.94
N VAL A 102 -17.24 10.73 -8.63
CA VAL A 102 -17.96 9.96 -9.65
C VAL A 102 -19.11 10.75 -10.26
N LYS A 103 -19.85 11.55 -9.49
CA LYS A 103 -20.86 12.47 -10.01
C LYS A 103 -20.26 13.49 -10.98
N ASP A 104 -19.13 14.10 -10.58
CA ASP A 104 -18.41 15.06 -11.41
C ASP A 104 -17.91 14.43 -12.72
N TRP A 105 -17.30 13.26 -12.64
CA TRP A 105 -16.88 12.49 -13.82
C TRP A 105 -18.05 12.14 -14.74
N THR A 106 -19.18 11.69 -14.19
CA THR A 106 -20.37 11.36 -14.96
C THR A 106 -20.89 12.57 -15.72
N GLU A 107 -20.95 13.72 -15.06
CA GLU A 107 -21.50 14.97 -15.62
C GLU A 107 -20.53 15.62 -16.62
N SER A 108 -19.24 15.72 -16.24
CA SER A 108 -18.26 16.47 -17.03
C SER A 108 -17.66 15.67 -18.19
N ARG A 109 -17.68 14.34 -18.13
CA ARG A 109 -17.00 13.48 -19.11
C ARG A 109 -17.90 12.41 -19.72
N LEU A 110 -18.53 11.54 -18.91
CA LEU A 110 -19.28 10.39 -19.43
C LEU A 110 -20.51 10.81 -20.24
N LEU A 111 -21.35 11.70 -19.71
CA LEU A 111 -22.53 12.19 -20.42
C LEU A 111 -22.21 12.94 -21.72
N PRO A 112 -21.20 13.81 -21.79
CA PRO A 112 -20.76 14.40 -23.06
C PRO A 112 -20.36 13.36 -24.12
N ILE A 113 -19.59 12.35 -23.77
CA ILE A 113 -19.18 11.27 -24.69
C ILE A 113 -20.41 10.46 -25.14
N PHE A 114 -21.33 10.14 -24.24
CA PHE A 114 -22.58 9.45 -24.58
C PHE A 114 -23.43 10.23 -25.56
N LYS A 115 -23.47 11.57 -25.45
CA LYS A 115 -24.19 12.44 -26.38
C LYS A 115 -23.57 12.48 -27.78
N GLU A 116 -22.25 12.39 -27.87
CA GLU A 116 -21.52 12.37 -29.15
C GLU A 116 -21.51 10.98 -29.80
N CYS A 117 -21.67 9.91 -29.01
CA CYS A 117 -21.75 8.54 -29.52
C CYS A 117 -23.16 8.24 -30.02
N GLU A 118 -23.38 8.30 -31.32
CA GLU A 118 -24.70 8.17 -31.93
C GLU A 118 -25.47 6.92 -31.48
N PRO A 119 -24.91 5.70 -31.48
CA PRO A 119 -25.63 4.50 -31.02
C PRO A 119 -26.06 4.55 -29.55
N VAL A 120 -25.30 5.25 -28.70
CA VAL A 120 -25.65 5.44 -27.28
C VAL A 120 -26.72 6.53 -27.15
N ARG A 121 -26.54 7.64 -27.85
CA ARG A 121 -27.51 8.75 -27.87
C ARG A 121 -28.91 8.29 -28.30
N ALA A 122 -28.99 7.40 -29.28
CA ALA A 122 -30.27 6.83 -29.74
C ALA A 122 -31.00 6.00 -28.66
N LEU A 123 -30.29 5.59 -27.60
CA LEU A 123 -30.82 4.85 -26.46
C LEU A 123 -31.11 5.75 -25.24
N PHE A 124 -30.92 7.07 -25.36
CA PHE A 124 -31.21 7.97 -24.25
C PHE A 124 -32.72 7.96 -23.94
N PRO A 125 -33.07 7.92 -22.65
CA PRO A 125 -34.45 8.03 -22.25
C PRO A 125 -34.99 9.42 -22.59
N GLU A 126 -36.25 9.47 -23.04
CA GLU A 126 -36.97 10.73 -23.27
C GLU A 126 -37.18 11.53 -21.99
N ASP A 127 -37.38 10.81 -20.87
CA ASP A 127 -37.49 11.41 -19.55
C ASP A 127 -36.10 11.80 -19.00
N ARG A 128 -35.86 13.11 -18.86
CA ARG A 128 -34.63 13.64 -18.22
C ARG A 128 -34.42 13.18 -16.79
N HIS A 129 -35.44 12.73 -16.07
CA HIS A 129 -35.32 12.18 -14.73
C HIS A 129 -34.68 10.79 -14.73
N ALA A 130 -34.64 10.11 -15.86
CA ALA A 130 -33.90 8.85 -16.02
C ALA A 130 -32.39 9.05 -16.26
N LEU A 131 -31.93 10.29 -16.49
CA LEU A 131 -30.52 10.69 -16.64
C LEU A 131 -30.00 11.35 -15.34
N ARG A 132 -29.82 10.58 -14.29
CA ARG A 132 -29.26 11.09 -13.02
C ARG A 132 -27.75 10.93 -13.01
N LYS A 133 -27.05 11.76 -12.24
CA LYS A 133 -25.57 11.72 -12.09
C LYS A 133 -25.05 10.38 -11.53
N THR A 134 -25.88 9.65 -10.80
CA THR A 134 -25.52 8.37 -10.15
C THR A 134 -26.26 7.17 -10.73
N THR A 135 -27.26 7.40 -11.61
CA THR A 135 -28.06 6.32 -12.19
C THR A 135 -28.62 6.76 -13.52
N ILE A 136 -28.31 6.01 -14.58
CA ILE A 136 -28.82 6.24 -15.93
C ILE A 136 -29.64 5.02 -16.35
N PHE A 137 -30.89 5.22 -16.66
CA PHE A 137 -31.82 4.17 -17.12
C PHE A 137 -31.85 4.15 -18.64
N PHE A 138 -31.23 3.15 -19.24
CA PHE A 138 -31.37 2.85 -20.65
C PHE A 138 -32.50 1.83 -20.90
N PRO A 139 -33.02 1.69 -22.12
CA PRO A 139 -34.13 0.75 -22.40
C PRO A 139 -33.84 -0.70 -22.00
N HIS A 140 -32.56 -1.13 -22.06
CA HIS A 140 -32.17 -2.53 -21.83
C HIS A 140 -31.19 -2.74 -20.67
N MET A 141 -30.82 -1.66 -19.98
CA MET A 141 -29.91 -1.74 -18.83
C MET A 141 -30.00 -0.52 -17.93
N VAL A 142 -29.49 -0.71 -16.71
CA VAL A 142 -29.25 0.41 -15.79
C VAL A 142 -27.76 0.54 -15.56
N LEU A 143 -27.26 1.77 -15.66
CA LEU A 143 -25.88 2.12 -15.29
C LEU A 143 -25.92 2.87 -13.96
N PHE A 144 -25.27 2.31 -12.95
CA PHE A 144 -25.07 2.93 -11.65
C PHE A 144 -23.65 3.48 -11.58
N ALA A 145 -23.47 4.61 -10.89
CA ALA A 145 -22.18 5.24 -10.65
C ALA A 145 -22.11 5.73 -9.20
N GLY A 146 -21.05 5.37 -8.47
CA GLY A 146 -20.90 5.75 -7.07
C GLY A 146 -19.49 5.56 -6.53
N GLY A 147 -19.25 6.04 -5.32
CA GLY A 147 -17.98 5.87 -4.61
C GLY A 147 -17.80 4.48 -4.01
N ALA A 148 -16.56 4.12 -3.70
CA ALA A 148 -16.19 2.85 -3.04
C ALA A 148 -16.58 2.87 -1.55
N ASN A 149 -17.86 2.62 -1.29
CA ASN A 149 -18.42 2.50 0.05
C ASN A 149 -19.46 1.38 0.11
N MET A 150 -19.74 0.87 1.32
CA MET A 150 -20.62 -0.28 1.52
C MET A 150 -22.03 -0.06 0.97
N THR A 151 -22.58 1.16 1.06
CA THR A 151 -23.92 1.47 0.57
C THR A 151 -24.04 1.26 -0.94
N ASN A 152 -23.03 1.67 -1.71
CA ASN A 152 -23.04 1.51 -3.17
C ASN A 152 -22.71 0.08 -3.60
N LEU A 153 -21.93 -0.64 -2.79
CA LEU A 153 -21.44 -1.98 -3.11
C LEU A 153 -22.36 -3.11 -2.63
N GLN A 154 -23.50 -2.81 -1.99
CA GLN A 154 -24.46 -3.81 -1.52
C GLN A 154 -25.77 -3.77 -2.29
N GLU A 155 -26.57 -4.83 -2.19
CA GLU A 155 -27.98 -4.93 -2.64
C GLU A 155 -28.25 -4.96 -4.16
N LYS A 156 -27.22 -4.99 -5.02
CA LYS A 156 -27.44 -4.97 -6.48
C LYS A 156 -26.76 -6.13 -7.16
N SER A 157 -27.46 -6.86 -8.04
CA SER A 157 -26.85 -7.88 -8.92
C SER A 157 -26.42 -7.23 -10.23
N MET A 158 -25.11 -7.28 -10.53
CA MET A 158 -24.49 -6.62 -11.67
C MET A 158 -23.93 -7.62 -12.68
N ARG A 159 -23.97 -7.27 -13.96
CA ARG A 159 -23.21 -7.98 -15.00
C ARG A 159 -21.80 -7.41 -15.10
N TYR A 160 -21.67 -6.09 -15.06
CA TYR A 160 -20.39 -5.38 -15.15
C TYR A 160 -20.11 -4.64 -13.85
N CYS A 161 -18.96 -4.91 -13.25
CA CYS A 161 -18.40 -4.16 -12.13
C CYS A 161 -17.10 -3.51 -12.58
N ILE A 162 -17.06 -2.19 -12.63
CA ILE A 162 -15.93 -1.42 -13.14
C ILE A 162 -15.43 -0.50 -12.03
N GLY A 163 -14.19 -0.68 -11.61
CA GLY A 163 -13.56 0.10 -10.54
C GLY A 163 -12.41 0.95 -11.04
N ASP A 164 -12.40 2.24 -10.67
CA ASP A 164 -11.31 3.16 -10.97
C ASP A 164 -10.58 3.59 -9.70
N GLU A 165 -9.26 3.86 -9.83
CA GLU A 165 -8.36 4.30 -8.77
C GLU A 165 -8.45 3.39 -7.52
N VAL A 166 -8.48 2.05 -7.72
CA VAL A 166 -8.71 1.06 -6.65
C VAL A 166 -7.62 1.08 -5.57
N TRP A 167 -6.43 1.63 -5.85
CA TRP A 167 -5.38 1.84 -4.86
C TRP A 167 -5.77 2.76 -3.69
N ARG A 168 -6.84 3.55 -3.87
CA ARG A 168 -7.39 4.45 -2.83
C ARG A 168 -8.56 3.86 -2.06
N TRP A 169 -9.00 2.67 -2.45
CA TRP A 169 -10.13 2.05 -1.78
C TRP A 169 -9.71 1.48 -0.43
N LYS A 170 -10.66 1.38 0.46
CA LYS A 170 -10.43 0.70 1.75
C LYS A 170 -10.36 -0.80 1.53
N ASP A 171 -9.61 -1.48 2.38
CA ASP A 171 -9.51 -2.93 2.36
C ASP A 171 -10.89 -3.59 2.42
N GLY A 172 -11.07 -4.67 1.66
CA GLY A 172 -12.33 -5.39 1.53
C GLY A 172 -13.26 -4.87 0.44
N MET A 173 -13.08 -3.65 -0.10
CA MET A 173 -14.00 -3.07 -1.09
C MET A 173 -13.93 -3.77 -2.46
N ILE A 174 -12.78 -4.25 -2.90
CA ILE A 174 -12.66 -5.05 -4.13
C ILE A 174 -13.44 -6.36 -3.98
N LYS A 175 -13.31 -7.01 -2.84
CA LYS A 175 -14.04 -8.25 -2.52
C LYS A 175 -15.55 -8.01 -2.51
N GLU A 176 -16.02 -6.93 -1.89
CA GLU A 176 -17.44 -6.55 -1.88
C GLU A 176 -17.97 -6.24 -3.29
N LEU A 177 -17.20 -5.54 -4.11
CA LEU A 177 -17.56 -5.30 -5.50
C LEU A 177 -17.74 -6.62 -6.27
N LYS A 178 -16.81 -7.53 -6.13
CA LYS A 178 -16.85 -8.86 -6.80
C LYS A 178 -18.02 -9.73 -6.33
N ALA A 179 -18.52 -9.53 -5.11
CA ALA A 179 -19.69 -10.22 -4.62
C ALA A 179 -20.98 -9.85 -5.38
N ARG A 180 -21.02 -8.73 -6.12
CA ARG A 180 -22.22 -8.24 -6.83
C ARG A 180 -22.64 -9.07 -8.02
N HIS A 181 -21.85 -10.03 -8.49
CA HIS A 181 -22.15 -10.79 -9.69
C HIS A 181 -21.88 -12.31 -9.57
N HIS A 182 -21.91 -12.85 -8.36
CA HIS A 182 -21.76 -14.30 -8.14
C HIS A 182 -22.84 -15.14 -8.85
N ASP A 183 -24.04 -14.58 -9.01
CA ASP A 183 -25.19 -15.19 -9.68
C ASP A 183 -25.14 -15.11 -11.20
N ARG A 184 -24.12 -14.45 -11.79
CA ARG A 184 -24.07 -14.22 -13.23
C ARG A 184 -22.95 -15.01 -13.91
N TRP A 185 -23.33 -15.86 -14.86
CA TRP A 185 -22.37 -16.65 -15.66
C TRP A 185 -21.55 -15.76 -16.61
N ASN A 186 -22.11 -14.64 -17.10
CA ASN A 186 -21.49 -13.71 -18.05
C ASN A 186 -20.96 -12.44 -17.36
N ARG A 187 -20.55 -12.57 -16.09
CA ARG A 187 -20.01 -11.46 -15.29
C ARG A 187 -18.68 -10.94 -15.81
N LYS A 188 -18.45 -9.66 -15.60
CA LYS A 188 -17.19 -8.98 -15.91
C LYS A 188 -16.78 -8.05 -14.78
N THR A 189 -15.61 -8.25 -14.22
CA THR A 189 -14.95 -7.28 -13.34
C THR A 189 -13.80 -6.64 -14.09
N PHE A 190 -13.80 -5.32 -14.17
CA PHE A 190 -12.68 -4.54 -14.68
C PHE A 190 -12.22 -3.56 -13.60
N LEU A 191 -10.99 -3.71 -13.14
CA LEU A 191 -10.38 -2.85 -12.13
C LEU A 191 -9.20 -2.11 -12.74
N CYS A 192 -9.13 -0.82 -12.47
CA CYS A 192 -8.13 0.06 -13.04
C CYS A 192 -7.47 0.89 -11.94
N SER A 193 -6.14 1.02 -11.99
CA SER A 193 -5.36 1.71 -10.96
C SER A 193 -4.02 2.23 -11.49
N GLN A 194 -3.34 3.01 -10.68
CA GLN A 194 -1.88 3.12 -10.67
C GLN A 194 -1.28 2.07 -9.71
N GLY A 195 0.03 2.11 -9.41
CA GLY A 195 0.62 1.27 -8.37
C GLY A 195 0.10 1.61 -6.97
N GLY A 196 -0.01 0.62 -6.12
CA GLY A 196 -0.44 0.74 -4.72
C GLY A 196 0.66 0.44 -3.70
N GLY A 197 0.28 0.03 -2.49
CA GLY A 197 1.18 -0.53 -1.48
C GLY A 197 1.32 -2.05 -1.64
N SER A 198 2.38 -2.63 -1.14
CA SER A 198 2.67 -4.08 -1.28
C SER A 198 1.67 -5.00 -0.58
N THR A 199 0.88 -4.47 0.35
CA THR A 199 -0.15 -5.21 1.10
C THR A 199 -1.56 -4.89 0.62
N ASP A 200 -1.72 -4.05 -0.41
CA ASP A 200 -3.03 -3.64 -0.89
C ASP A 200 -3.74 -4.81 -1.60
N GLU A 201 -5.06 -4.87 -1.46
CA GLU A 201 -5.93 -5.89 -2.08
C GLU A 201 -5.74 -5.97 -3.60
N MET A 202 -5.42 -4.84 -4.25
CA MET A 202 -5.16 -4.76 -5.68
C MET A 202 -3.92 -5.54 -6.15
N GLU A 203 -2.92 -5.76 -5.28
CA GLU A 203 -1.73 -6.55 -5.65
C GLU A 203 -2.09 -8.03 -5.82
N HIS A 204 -3.05 -8.52 -5.06
CA HIS A 204 -3.59 -9.86 -5.27
C HIS A 204 -4.24 -10.00 -6.66
N GLU A 205 -4.92 -8.96 -7.16
CA GLU A 205 -5.48 -8.94 -8.51
C GLU A 205 -4.38 -8.97 -9.59
N TRP A 206 -3.27 -8.28 -9.36
CA TRP A 206 -2.12 -8.35 -10.25
C TRP A 206 -1.49 -9.74 -10.27
N ASP A 207 -1.20 -10.29 -9.10
CA ASP A 207 -0.45 -11.54 -8.95
C ASP A 207 -1.24 -12.78 -9.40
N SER A 208 -2.55 -12.81 -9.19
CA SER A 208 -3.42 -13.92 -9.60
C SER A 208 -3.75 -13.90 -11.10
N GLY A 209 -3.60 -12.78 -11.77
CA GLY A 209 -3.80 -12.64 -13.22
C GLY A 209 -2.61 -13.08 -14.06
N THR A 210 -2.67 -12.78 -15.36
CA THR A 210 -1.64 -13.13 -16.35
C THR A 210 -0.33 -12.34 -16.17
N ARG A 211 -0.31 -11.23 -15.44
CA ARG A 211 0.86 -10.35 -15.24
C ARG A 211 1.49 -9.91 -16.55
N GLU A 212 0.66 -9.43 -17.47
CA GLU A 212 1.09 -8.97 -18.79
C GLU A 212 1.78 -7.62 -18.70
N VAL A 213 3.01 -7.54 -19.17
CA VAL A 213 3.82 -6.34 -19.15
C VAL A 213 3.97 -5.74 -20.54
N TRP A 214 3.83 -4.42 -20.64
CA TRP A 214 4.00 -3.67 -21.88
C TRP A 214 5.48 -3.62 -22.28
N GLY A 215 5.78 -3.96 -23.53
CA GLY A 215 7.14 -3.99 -24.04
C GLY A 215 7.19 -3.68 -25.52
N TRP A 216 8.39 -3.40 -26.04
CA TRP A 216 8.65 -2.96 -27.40
C TRP A 216 9.70 -3.83 -28.09
N GLU A 217 9.57 -3.93 -29.38
CA GLU A 217 10.56 -4.59 -30.23
C GLU A 217 11.59 -3.56 -30.68
N CYS A 218 12.87 -3.85 -30.47
CA CYS A 218 13.94 -2.98 -30.89
C CYS A 218 13.98 -2.87 -32.45
N PRO A 219 13.86 -1.69 -33.04
CA PRO A 219 13.90 -1.55 -34.49
C PRO A 219 15.21 -2.06 -35.14
N HIS A 220 16.30 -2.08 -34.37
CA HIS A 220 17.62 -2.51 -34.84
C HIS A 220 17.81 -4.03 -34.76
N CYS A 221 17.71 -4.62 -33.55
CA CYS A 221 17.98 -6.06 -33.37
C CYS A 221 16.73 -6.95 -33.37
N LYS A 222 15.53 -6.40 -33.51
CA LYS A 222 14.25 -7.09 -33.53
C LYS A 222 13.95 -7.90 -32.28
N THR A 223 14.68 -7.67 -31.19
CA THR A 223 14.43 -8.36 -29.94
C THR A 223 13.39 -7.58 -29.13
N TRP A 224 12.39 -8.29 -28.64
CA TRP A 224 11.39 -7.74 -27.73
C TRP A 224 11.97 -7.56 -26.33
N GLN A 225 11.61 -6.46 -25.66
CA GLN A 225 12.01 -6.15 -24.31
C GLN A 225 10.91 -5.36 -23.58
N ARG A 226 10.79 -5.57 -22.27
CA ARG A 226 9.86 -4.82 -21.43
C ARG A 226 10.30 -3.34 -21.37
N TYR A 227 9.33 -2.44 -21.31
CA TYR A 227 9.63 -1.07 -20.89
C TYR A 227 10.08 -1.06 -19.43
N THR A 228 11.31 -0.63 -19.16
CA THR A 228 11.89 -0.48 -17.82
C THR A 228 12.46 0.92 -17.65
N PHE A 229 12.48 1.43 -16.42
CA PHE A 229 13.11 2.73 -16.15
C PHE A 229 14.63 2.66 -16.35
N ASP A 230 15.23 1.51 -16.07
CA ASP A 230 16.67 1.27 -16.20
C ASP A 230 17.16 1.32 -17.67
N ALA A 231 16.25 1.14 -18.62
CA ALA A 231 16.54 1.33 -20.04
C ALA A 231 16.64 2.82 -20.44
N ILE A 232 16.18 3.74 -19.60
CA ILE A 232 16.34 5.18 -19.83
C ILE A 232 17.72 5.61 -19.32
N LYS A 233 18.59 6.03 -20.24
CA LYS A 233 19.92 6.55 -19.94
C LYS A 233 19.91 8.07 -19.97
N PHE A 234 20.61 8.69 -19.04
CA PHE A 234 20.73 10.14 -18.92
C PHE A 234 21.99 10.51 -18.13
N GLU A 235 22.49 11.71 -18.37
CA GLU A 235 23.60 12.30 -17.63
C GLU A 235 23.07 13.30 -16.59
N GLN A 236 23.88 13.60 -15.58
CA GLN A 236 23.53 14.54 -14.50
C GLN A 236 24.58 15.68 -14.43
N PRO A 237 24.72 16.49 -15.48
CA PRO A 237 25.65 17.58 -15.48
C PRO A 237 25.25 18.67 -14.48
N LYS A 238 26.24 19.17 -13.72
CA LYS A 238 26.07 20.23 -12.72
C LYS A 238 27.00 21.41 -13.04
N ASN A 239 26.56 22.62 -12.69
CA ASN A 239 27.40 23.82 -12.77
C ASN A 239 28.41 23.86 -11.60
N ALA A 240 29.27 24.88 -11.57
CA ALA A 240 30.29 25.07 -10.54
C ALA A 240 29.67 25.28 -9.12
N ALA A 241 28.41 25.68 -9.03
CA ALA A 241 27.67 25.82 -7.77
C ALA A 241 27.00 24.50 -7.34
N GLY A 242 27.10 23.41 -8.11
CA GLY A 242 26.47 22.12 -7.83
C GLY A 242 25.02 22.01 -8.28
N GLU A 243 24.48 23.00 -8.98
CA GLU A 243 23.10 23.01 -9.47
C GLU A 243 22.98 22.20 -10.77
N MET A 244 21.88 21.49 -10.95
CA MET A 244 21.58 20.66 -12.12
C MET A 244 21.40 21.52 -13.39
N LEU A 245 22.06 21.18 -14.48
CA LEU A 245 21.90 21.80 -15.78
C LEU A 245 20.80 21.07 -16.58
N TRP A 246 19.56 21.45 -16.36
CA TRP A 246 18.38 20.71 -16.86
C TRP A 246 18.32 20.58 -18.38
N ASP A 247 18.75 21.57 -19.15
CA ASP A 247 18.78 21.49 -20.62
C ASP A 247 19.75 20.41 -21.08
N ALA A 248 20.94 20.34 -20.47
CA ALA A 248 21.92 19.30 -20.78
C ALA A 248 21.45 17.89 -20.31
N VAL A 249 20.71 17.79 -19.18
CA VAL A 249 20.04 16.54 -18.80
C VAL A 249 19.06 16.13 -19.90
N GLN A 250 18.18 17.03 -20.35
CA GLN A 250 17.19 16.78 -21.40
C GLN A 250 17.83 16.27 -22.68
N ASP A 251 18.89 16.92 -23.13
CA ASP A 251 19.62 16.55 -24.35
C ASP A 251 20.32 15.20 -24.25
N SER A 252 20.58 14.72 -23.03
CA SER A 252 21.24 13.42 -22.78
C SER A 252 20.26 12.24 -22.68
N VAL A 253 18.95 12.48 -22.52
CA VAL A 253 17.97 11.39 -22.29
C VAL A 253 17.81 10.50 -23.51
N ARG A 254 17.99 9.19 -23.33
CA ARG A 254 17.89 8.15 -24.37
C ARG A 254 17.21 6.91 -23.82
N MET A 255 16.43 6.22 -24.66
CA MET A 255 16.03 4.83 -24.40
C MET A 255 17.09 3.90 -25.00
N GLU A 256 17.65 2.99 -24.21
CA GLU A 256 18.67 2.05 -24.66
C GLU A 256 18.08 0.64 -24.78
N CYS A 257 18.38 -0.01 -25.90
CA CYS A 257 18.07 -1.43 -26.04
C CYS A 257 18.97 -2.27 -25.11
N GLU A 258 18.37 -3.11 -24.27
CA GLU A 258 19.10 -3.97 -23.33
C GLU A 258 20.02 -4.99 -24.07
N HIS A 259 19.65 -5.40 -25.29
CA HIS A 259 20.36 -6.42 -26.06
C HIS A 259 21.47 -5.85 -26.94
N CYS A 260 21.15 -4.93 -27.83
CA CYS A 260 22.14 -4.41 -28.81
C CYS A 260 22.74 -3.05 -28.45
N LYS A 261 22.34 -2.46 -27.33
CA LYS A 261 22.81 -1.18 -26.80
C LYS A 261 22.56 0.03 -27.73
N THR A 262 21.77 -0.13 -28.77
CA THR A 262 21.32 0.99 -29.59
C THR A 262 20.51 1.96 -28.76
N GLN A 263 20.82 3.24 -28.87
CA GLN A 263 20.18 4.33 -28.14
C GLN A 263 19.23 5.12 -29.03
N PHE A 264 18.06 5.45 -28.48
CA PHE A 264 17.00 6.17 -29.15
C PHE A 264 16.75 7.51 -28.44
N PRO A 265 16.81 8.67 -29.14
CA PRO A 265 16.63 9.98 -28.50
C PRO A 265 15.17 10.21 -28.00
N ASP A 266 15.01 11.05 -26.97
CA ASP A 266 13.70 11.42 -26.42
C ASP A 266 12.94 12.40 -27.32
N THR A 267 12.46 11.92 -28.48
CA THR A 267 11.56 12.68 -29.34
C THR A 267 10.19 12.03 -29.45
N ALA A 268 9.15 12.84 -29.69
CA ALA A 268 7.78 12.33 -29.84
C ALA A 268 7.66 11.29 -30.96
N ALA A 269 8.39 11.49 -32.08
CA ALA A 269 8.40 10.56 -33.21
C ALA A 269 9.01 9.21 -32.84
N VAL A 270 10.13 9.21 -32.11
CA VAL A 270 10.80 7.99 -31.64
C VAL A 270 9.91 7.26 -30.64
N ARG A 271 9.41 7.94 -29.63
CA ARG A 271 8.51 7.32 -28.64
C ARG A 271 7.27 6.70 -29.29
N ARG A 272 6.65 7.41 -30.25
CA ARG A 272 5.50 6.91 -30.99
C ARG A 272 5.88 5.69 -31.85
N GLY A 273 7.02 5.72 -32.53
CA GLY A 273 7.50 4.59 -33.31
C GLY A 273 7.70 3.32 -32.49
N LEU A 274 8.35 3.45 -31.32
CA LEU A 274 8.53 2.33 -30.40
C LEU A 274 7.20 1.81 -29.84
N SER A 275 6.25 2.71 -29.54
CA SER A 275 4.92 2.34 -29.01
C SER A 275 4.05 1.65 -30.05
N THR A 276 4.18 1.98 -31.34
CA THR A 276 3.33 1.39 -32.41
C THR A 276 3.60 -0.11 -32.60
N GLY A 277 4.85 -0.54 -32.42
CA GLY A 277 5.24 -1.96 -32.49
C GLY A 277 5.27 -2.67 -31.13
N ALA A 278 4.79 -2.02 -30.08
CA ALA A 278 4.81 -2.59 -28.75
C ALA A 278 3.67 -3.60 -28.55
N THR A 279 3.91 -4.58 -27.69
CA THR A 279 2.97 -5.68 -27.38
C THR A 279 3.07 -6.10 -25.92
N PHE A 280 2.03 -6.73 -25.39
CA PHE A 280 2.08 -7.36 -24.07
C PHE A 280 2.71 -8.75 -24.12
N ARG A 281 3.41 -9.11 -23.04
CA ARG A 281 3.82 -10.49 -22.76
C ARG A 281 3.53 -10.87 -21.33
N SER A 282 2.96 -12.06 -21.15
CA SER A 282 2.65 -12.62 -19.82
C SER A 282 3.93 -13.04 -19.10
N LEU A 283 3.98 -12.73 -17.80
CA LEU A 283 5.02 -13.18 -16.88
C LEU A 283 4.54 -14.30 -15.94
N ASN A 284 3.23 -14.57 -15.89
CA ASN A 284 2.67 -15.61 -15.04
C ASN A 284 2.33 -16.84 -15.89
N PRO A 285 3.05 -17.95 -15.71
CA PRO A 285 2.77 -19.18 -16.45
C PRO A 285 1.51 -19.91 -15.98
N ASN A 286 1.01 -19.59 -14.78
CA ASN A 286 -0.14 -20.27 -14.15
C ASN A 286 -1.16 -19.25 -13.60
N PRO A 287 -1.77 -18.42 -14.44
CA PRO A 287 -2.77 -17.47 -13.98
C PRO A 287 -4.06 -18.17 -13.55
N VAL A 288 -4.84 -17.55 -12.70
CA VAL A 288 -6.21 -17.97 -12.42
C VAL A 288 -7.01 -17.89 -13.73
N ARG A 289 -7.72 -18.96 -14.05
CA ARG A 289 -8.50 -19.04 -15.31
C ARG A 289 -9.49 -17.89 -15.43
N GLY A 290 -9.47 -17.22 -16.57
CA GLY A 290 -10.33 -16.07 -16.85
C GLY A 290 -9.92 -14.77 -16.16
N HIS A 291 -8.72 -14.72 -15.56
CA HIS A 291 -8.18 -13.52 -14.95
C HIS A 291 -6.97 -13.00 -15.74
N ARG A 292 -7.10 -11.81 -16.32
CA ARG A 292 -6.01 -11.11 -17.01
C ARG A 292 -5.58 -9.88 -16.22
N SER A 293 -4.29 -9.63 -16.15
CA SER A 293 -3.73 -8.45 -15.49
C SER A 293 -2.65 -7.80 -16.35
N PHE A 294 -2.69 -6.47 -16.46
CA PHE A 294 -1.87 -5.68 -17.37
C PHE A 294 -1.11 -4.58 -16.61
N GLU A 295 0.14 -4.30 -17.05
CA GLU A 295 0.96 -3.20 -16.52
C GLU A 295 1.45 -2.30 -17.64
N VAL A 296 1.22 -0.98 -17.50
CA VAL A 296 1.63 0.05 -18.47
C VAL A 296 2.35 1.20 -17.75
N PRO A 297 3.69 1.24 -17.77
CA PRO A 297 4.46 2.33 -17.18
C PRO A 297 4.44 3.59 -18.04
N ALA A 298 4.72 4.75 -17.44
CA ALA A 298 4.71 6.05 -18.13
C ALA A 298 5.67 6.13 -19.32
N TYR A 299 6.81 5.51 -19.22
CA TYR A 299 7.84 5.50 -20.27
C TYR A 299 7.51 4.62 -21.48
N GLY A 300 6.45 3.81 -21.39
CA GLY A 300 5.83 3.11 -22.52
C GLY A 300 4.67 3.86 -23.18
N VAL A 301 4.35 5.07 -22.70
CA VAL A 301 3.28 5.95 -23.20
C VAL A 301 3.89 7.09 -23.99
N TRP A 302 3.78 7.07 -25.32
CA TRP A 302 4.55 7.93 -26.21
C TRP A 302 4.37 9.45 -26.03
N TRP A 303 3.22 9.91 -25.50
CA TRP A 303 2.99 11.35 -25.27
C TRP A 303 3.54 11.85 -23.93
N ILE A 304 4.12 10.98 -23.10
CA ILE A 304 4.82 11.37 -21.87
C ILE A 304 6.32 11.43 -22.21
N PRO A 305 6.97 12.61 -22.22
CA PRO A 305 8.40 12.72 -22.48
C PRO A 305 9.22 11.96 -21.42
N TRP A 306 10.23 11.21 -21.85
CA TRP A 306 11.11 10.51 -20.91
C TRP A 306 11.87 11.49 -20.02
N PHE A 307 12.24 12.67 -20.55
CA PHE A 307 12.85 13.73 -19.74
C PHE A 307 11.98 14.14 -18.56
N SER A 308 10.67 14.29 -18.72
CA SER A 308 9.79 14.65 -17.60
C SER A 308 9.80 13.59 -16.51
N ILE A 309 9.91 12.32 -16.88
CA ILE A 309 9.99 11.18 -15.95
C ILE A 309 11.36 11.17 -15.24
N VAL A 310 12.46 11.45 -15.98
CA VAL A 310 13.81 11.56 -15.43
C VAL A 310 13.88 12.71 -14.43
N LYS A 311 13.29 13.87 -14.77
CA LYS A 311 13.26 15.03 -13.88
C LYS A 311 12.55 14.71 -12.56
N GLU A 312 11.36 14.14 -12.62
CA GLU A 312 10.62 13.71 -11.42
C GLU A 312 11.42 12.69 -10.57
N PHE A 313 12.14 11.77 -11.23
CA PHE A 313 13.00 10.82 -10.53
C PHE A 313 14.17 11.49 -9.80
N LEU A 314 14.85 12.43 -10.45
CA LEU A 314 15.98 13.15 -9.87
C LEU A 314 15.55 14.02 -8.69
N GLU A 315 14.42 14.75 -8.82
CA GLU A 315 13.82 15.51 -7.73
C GLU A 315 13.41 14.60 -6.56
N ALA A 316 12.83 13.43 -6.85
CA ALA A 316 12.46 12.44 -5.84
C ALA A 316 13.68 11.81 -5.15
N SER A 317 14.78 11.61 -5.89
CA SER A 317 16.04 11.08 -5.35
C SER A 317 16.73 12.10 -4.45
N GLU A 318 16.70 13.38 -4.79
CA GLU A 318 17.18 14.46 -3.92
C GLU A 318 16.37 14.56 -2.65
N ALA A 319 15.04 14.50 -2.74
CA ALA A 319 14.16 14.48 -1.58
C ALA A 319 14.42 13.26 -0.68
N LYS A 320 14.71 12.08 -1.26
CA LYS A 320 15.13 10.88 -0.52
C LYS A 320 16.44 11.16 0.25
N GLY A 321 17.42 11.79 -0.39
CA GLY A 321 18.67 12.18 0.26
C GLY A 321 18.47 13.11 1.48
N ASN A 322 17.39 13.89 1.46
CA ASN A 322 16.96 14.76 2.56
C ASN A 322 15.97 14.07 3.54
N GLY A 323 15.79 12.74 3.46
CA GLY A 323 14.94 11.96 4.35
C GLY A 323 13.45 11.92 3.98
N ASN A 324 13.03 12.54 2.87
CA ASN A 324 11.65 12.52 2.40
C ASN A 324 11.43 11.48 1.29
N LEU A 325 10.84 10.33 1.63
CA LEU A 325 10.57 9.23 0.70
C LEU A 325 9.27 9.39 -0.11
N GLU A 326 8.39 10.30 0.26
CA GLU A 326 7.07 10.42 -0.37
C GLU A 326 7.13 10.73 -1.88
N PRO A 327 8.01 11.62 -2.40
CA PRO A 327 8.16 11.83 -3.83
C PRO A 327 8.62 10.56 -4.59
N LEU A 328 9.52 9.77 -4.01
CA LEU A 328 9.99 8.51 -4.62
C LEU A 328 8.87 7.46 -4.64
N LYS A 329 8.10 7.35 -3.56
CA LYS A 329 6.90 6.51 -3.52
C LYS A 329 5.92 6.89 -4.62
N GLN A 330 5.61 8.17 -4.74
CA GLN A 330 4.72 8.67 -5.79
C GLN A 330 5.26 8.41 -7.19
N PHE A 331 6.56 8.56 -7.40
CA PHE A 331 7.21 8.23 -8.67
C PHE A 331 7.02 6.74 -9.04
N ILE A 332 7.28 5.83 -8.11
CA ILE A 332 7.13 4.39 -8.34
C ILE A 332 5.67 4.04 -8.62
N GLN A 333 4.74 4.52 -7.81
CA GLN A 333 3.32 4.23 -7.99
C GLN A 333 2.72 4.86 -9.24
N LYS A 334 3.02 6.13 -9.52
CA LYS A 334 2.39 6.91 -10.60
C LYS A 334 3.10 6.75 -11.94
N ARG A 335 4.46 6.65 -11.98
CA ARG A 335 5.23 6.62 -13.23
C ARG A 335 5.65 5.21 -13.61
N LYS A 336 6.13 4.41 -12.66
CA LYS A 336 6.44 3.01 -12.96
C LYS A 336 5.19 2.14 -13.01
N ALA A 337 4.05 2.61 -12.50
CA ALA A 337 2.82 1.84 -12.29
C ALA A 337 3.09 0.56 -11.47
N GLN A 338 4.02 0.63 -10.54
CA GLN A 338 4.46 -0.49 -9.72
C GLN A 338 4.08 -0.29 -8.28
N THR A 339 4.04 -1.39 -7.55
CA THR A 339 3.81 -1.41 -6.12
C THR A 339 4.97 -0.74 -5.41
N TRP A 340 4.64 0.17 -4.51
CA TRP A 340 5.60 0.63 -3.52
C TRP A 340 5.85 -0.51 -2.53
N GLN A 341 7.01 -1.09 -2.59
CA GLN A 341 7.55 -1.83 -1.48
C GLN A 341 8.27 -0.79 -0.62
N GLU A 342 7.88 -0.67 0.63
CA GLU A 342 8.73 0.04 1.56
C GLU A 342 10.02 -0.76 1.62
N GLU A 343 10.97 -0.38 0.78
CA GLU A 343 12.35 -0.80 0.98
C GLU A 343 12.65 -0.41 2.42
N ILE A 344 13.04 -1.39 3.22
CA ILE A 344 13.75 -1.12 4.46
C ILE A 344 14.88 -0.22 4.00
N VAL A 345 14.74 1.08 4.29
CA VAL A 345 15.83 2.02 4.01
C VAL A 345 16.99 1.42 4.79
N SER A 346 17.99 0.93 4.09
CA SER A 346 19.18 0.30 4.66
C SER A 346 20.01 1.25 5.55
N ASP A 347 19.50 2.45 5.79
CA ASP A 347 20.04 3.46 6.71
C ASP A 347 19.52 3.31 8.15
N LEU A 348 18.60 2.37 8.43
CA LEU A 348 18.45 1.92 9.80
C LEU A 348 19.71 1.11 10.11
N PRO A 349 20.45 1.46 11.18
CA PRO A 349 21.71 0.80 11.47
C PRO A 349 21.48 -0.70 11.48
N GLU A 350 22.28 -1.39 10.68
CA GLU A 350 22.33 -2.85 10.68
C GLU A 350 22.42 -3.28 12.13
N ILE A 351 21.55 -4.21 12.56
CA ILE A 351 21.61 -4.70 13.94
C ILE A 351 22.97 -5.34 14.10
N THR A 352 23.89 -4.62 14.70
CA THR A 352 25.25 -5.12 14.94
C THR A 352 25.13 -6.35 15.83
N ALA A 353 25.38 -7.52 15.26
CA ALA A 353 25.38 -8.76 16.01
C ALA A 353 26.54 -8.73 17.00
N GLY A 354 26.24 -8.96 18.27
CA GLY A 354 27.27 -9.24 19.30
C GLY A 354 27.95 -10.58 19.05
N ASP A 355 29.10 -10.77 19.66
CA ASP A 355 29.88 -11.99 19.50
C ASP A 355 29.44 -13.10 20.49
N TYR A 356 28.12 -13.29 20.65
CA TYR A 356 27.52 -14.31 21.51
C TYR A 356 26.29 -14.94 20.90
N SER A 357 25.86 -16.08 21.44
CA SER A 357 24.65 -16.82 21.05
C SER A 357 23.62 -16.83 22.18
N LYS A 358 22.33 -16.89 21.84
CA LYS A 358 21.26 -17.15 22.82
C LYS A 358 21.46 -18.48 23.55
N LEU A 359 22.06 -19.46 22.86
CA LEU A 359 22.36 -20.79 23.44
C LEU A 359 23.29 -20.73 24.64
N ASP A 360 24.12 -19.69 24.76
CA ASP A 360 25.05 -19.50 25.86
C ASP A 360 24.33 -19.20 27.20
N PHE A 361 23.01 -18.90 27.16
CA PHE A 361 22.21 -18.44 28.30
C PHE A 361 20.97 -19.28 28.59
N LEU A 362 20.79 -20.44 27.95
CA LEU A 362 19.58 -21.27 28.07
C LEU A 362 19.24 -21.70 29.51
N ASP A 363 20.24 -21.86 30.35
CA ASP A 363 20.06 -22.26 31.75
C ASP A 363 19.94 -21.08 32.73
N GLY A 364 19.63 -19.88 32.21
CA GLY A 364 19.46 -18.68 33.02
C GLY A 364 20.78 -18.16 33.64
N GLN A 365 21.92 -18.52 33.07
CA GLN A 365 23.23 -18.01 33.50
C GLN A 365 23.23 -16.47 33.43
N LYS A 366 23.91 -15.85 34.40
CA LYS A 366 24.07 -14.39 34.42
C LYS A 366 25.16 -13.96 33.46
N ILE A 367 24.92 -12.82 32.79
CA ILE A 367 25.97 -12.14 32.03
C ILE A 367 26.97 -11.52 33.02
N ASP A 368 28.21 -11.34 32.57
CA ASP A 368 29.24 -10.69 33.38
C ASP A 368 28.82 -9.25 33.73
N GLY A 369 28.89 -8.90 35.02
CA GLY A 369 28.46 -7.60 35.53
C GLY A 369 26.94 -7.37 35.51
N GLU A 370 26.14 -8.41 35.43
CA GLU A 370 24.66 -8.27 35.41
C GLU A 370 24.13 -7.62 36.68
N HIS A 371 23.36 -6.57 36.47
CA HIS A 371 22.69 -5.82 37.53
C HIS A 371 21.17 -6.11 37.56
N ARG A 372 20.51 -6.19 36.40
CA ARG A 372 19.07 -6.43 36.27
C ARG A 372 18.75 -7.27 35.04
N ARG A 373 17.67 -8.03 35.11
CA ARG A 373 17.11 -8.82 33.98
C ARG A 373 15.62 -8.62 33.92
N PHE A 374 15.10 -8.45 32.71
CA PHE A 374 13.67 -8.27 32.46
C PHE A 374 13.18 -9.29 31.43
N LEU A 375 11.99 -9.81 31.64
CA LEU A 375 11.16 -10.52 30.66
C LEU A 375 10.01 -9.59 30.29
N CYS A 376 10.04 -9.05 29.08
CA CYS A 376 9.04 -8.11 28.57
C CYS A 376 8.15 -8.78 27.54
N VAL A 377 6.84 -8.65 27.68
CA VAL A 377 5.86 -9.40 26.91
C VAL A 377 4.81 -8.46 26.33
N ASP A 378 4.61 -8.54 25.02
CA ASP A 378 3.51 -7.90 24.30
C ASP A 378 2.38 -8.91 24.09
N LYS A 379 1.19 -8.65 24.71
CA LYS A 379 0.01 -9.51 24.64
C LYS A 379 -0.82 -9.21 23.41
N GLN A 380 -1.06 -10.25 22.60
CA GLN A 380 -1.98 -10.22 21.48
C GLN A 380 -3.27 -10.99 21.79
N ARG A 381 -4.20 -11.08 20.84
CA ARG A 381 -5.49 -11.74 21.03
C ARG A 381 -5.37 -13.22 21.44
N ASP A 382 -4.49 -13.95 20.77
CA ASP A 382 -4.36 -15.42 20.85
C ASP A 382 -2.92 -15.91 21.09
N HIS A 383 -1.97 -14.98 21.25
CA HIS A 383 -0.56 -15.30 21.48
C HIS A 383 0.16 -14.14 22.17
N PHE A 384 1.45 -14.33 22.45
CA PHE A 384 2.33 -13.34 23.06
C PHE A 384 3.67 -13.31 22.32
N TRP A 385 4.25 -12.13 22.25
CA TRP A 385 5.65 -11.95 21.88
C TRP A 385 6.45 -11.56 23.11
N TYR A 386 7.71 -11.98 23.18
CA TYR A 386 8.53 -11.69 24.35
C TYR A 386 9.99 -11.42 24.00
N VAL A 387 10.66 -10.65 24.86
CA VAL A 387 12.12 -10.52 24.92
C VAL A 387 12.60 -10.71 26.36
N ILE A 388 13.76 -11.34 26.51
CA ILE A 388 14.50 -11.41 27.78
C ILE A 388 15.81 -10.66 27.57
N ARG A 389 15.99 -9.58 28.33
CA ARG A 389 17.17 -8.73 28.24
C ARG A 389 17.80 -8.51 29.60
N ALA A 390 19.12 -8.71 29.68
CA ALA A 390 19.93 -8.47 30.88
C ALA A 390 20.72 -7.17 30.75
N PHE A 391 20.80 -6.41 31.82
CA PHE A 391 21.45 -5.09 31.90
C PHE A 391 22.58 -5.10 32.92
N ARG A 392 23.68 -4.45 32.57
CA ARG A 392 24.79 -4.15 33.46
C ARG A 392 24.59 -2.81 34.19
N ALA A 393 25.38 -2.53 35.21
CA ALA A 393 25.25 -1.29 35.98
C ALA A 393 25.57 -0.03 35.17
N ASP A 394 26.35 -0.13 34.09
CA ASP A 394 26.64 0.97 33.15
C ASP A 394 25.52 1.23 32.12
N GLY A 395 24.44 0.45 32.18
CA GLY A 395 23.30 0.51 31.26
C GLY A 395 23.50 -0.30 29.98
N SER A 396 24.65 -0.87 29.73
CA SER A 396 24.85 -1.80 28.61
C SER A 396 24.00 -3.06 28.81
N SER A 397 23.53 -3.66 27.72
CA SER A 397 22.58 -4.76 27.80
C SER A 397 22.76 -5.81 26.71
N MET A 398 22.37 -7.04 27.02
CA MET A 398 22.40 -8.19 26.11
C MET A 398 21.00 -8.82 25.99
N LEU A 399 20.55 -9.09 24.76
CA LEU A 399 19.36 -9.87 24.49
C LEU A 399 19.69 -11.36 24.69
N LEU A 400 19.00 -12.03 25.62
CA LEU A 400 19.25 -13.43 25.95
C LEU A 400 18.28 -14.39 25.26
N SER A 401 17.03 -13.96 25.05
CA SER A 401 16.00 -14.77 24.39
C SER A 401 14.93 -13.89 23.82
N GLU A 402 14.27 -14.34 22.75
CA GLU A 402 13.12 -13.69 22.16
C GLU A 402 12.27 -14.72 21.39
N GLY A 403 11.00 -14.42 21.19
CA GLY A 403 10.16 -15.29 20.40
C GLY A 403 8.66 -15.05 20.58
N LYS A 404 7.91 -16.02 20.04
CA LYS A 404 6.45 -16.09 20.12
C LYS A 404 6.02 -17.27 20.99
N ILE A 405 5.05 -17.05 21.87
CA ILE A 405 4.50 -18.07 22.76
C ILE A 405 2.97 -17.99 22.79
N LEU A 406 2.30 -19.03 23.24
CA LEU A 406 0.85 -19.17 23.12
C LEU A 406 0.10 -19.04 24.44
N THR A 407 0.76 -19.31 25.59
CA THR A 407 0.06 -19.42 26.87
C THR A 407 0.74 -18.62 27.99
N TRP A 408 -0.04 -18.28 29.02
CA TRP A 408 0.43 -17.60 30.23
C TRP A 408 1.43 -18.45 31.03
N GLU A 409 1.22 -19.76 31.04
CA GLU A 409 2.08 -20.73 31.74
C GLU A 409 3.49 -20.77 31.13
N THR A 410 3.60 -20.51 29.83
CA THR A 410 4.91 -20.40 29.15
C THR A 410 5.66 -19.15 29.60
N ILE A 411 4.98 -18.03 29.89
CA ILE A 411 5.61 -16.83 30.45
C ILE A 411 6.21 -17.15 31.83
N GLU A 412 5.46 -17.86 32.67
CA GLU A 412 5.93 -18.29 33.98
C GLU A 412 7.16 -19.22 33.88
N SER A 413 7.08 -20.21 32.99
CA SER A 413 8.20 -21.13 32.71
C SER A 413 9.46 -20.40 32.22
N LEU A 414 9.33 -19.42 31.33
CA LEU A 414 10.44 -18.57 30.87
C LEU A 414 11.03 -17.75 32.02
N GLY A 415 10.18 -17.17 32.87
CA GLY A 415 10.61 -16.42 34.05
C GLY A 415 11.46 -17.28 34.98
N LEU A 416 11.04 -18.51 35.22
CA LEU A 416 11.79 -19.49 36.05
C LEU A 416 13.10 -19.93 35.36
N GLN A 417 13.01 -20.34 34.09
CA GLN A 417 14.17 -20.81 33.31
C GLN A 417 15.29 -19.80 33.26
N TYR A 418 14.94 -18.54 33.01
CA TYR A 418 15.91 -17.44 32.88
C TYR A 418 16.17 -16.71 34.21
N ASN A 419 15.70 -17.20 35.33
CA ASN A 419 15.87 -16.58 36.66
C ASN A 419 15.45 -15.11 36.72
N VAL A 420 14.31 -14.75 36.08
CA VAL A 420 13.77 -13.39 36.08
C VAL A 420 12.93 -13.17 37.34
N PRO A 421 13.25 -12.18 38.21
CA PRO A 421 12.42 -11.87 39.36
C PRO A 421 10.98 -11.49 38.96
N GLY A 422 9.96 -11.89 39.70
CA GLY A 422 8.56 -11.65 39.35
C GLY A 422 8.24 -10.20 38.99
N ARG A 423 8.76 -9.23 39.77
CA ARG A 423 8.62 -7.79 39.47
C ARG A 423 9.30 -7.33 38.19
N SER A 424 10.23 -8.11 37.67
CA SER A 424 10.94 -7.86 36.40
C SER A 424 10.29 -8.59 35.22
N VAL A 425 9.22 -9.33 35.42
CA VAL A 425 8.34 -9.79 34.34
C VAL A 425 7.31 -8.69 34.09
N VAL A 426 7.38 -8.10 32.89
CA VAL A 426 6.59 -6.92 32.53
C VAL A 426 5.72 -7.22 31.33
N ILE A 427 4.39 -7.06 31.48
CA ILE A 427 3.40 -7.40 30.48
C ILE A 427 2.77 -6.11 29.92
N ASP A 428 2.69 -5.97 28.60
CA ASP A 428 1.91 -4.90 27.99
C ASP A 428 0.42 -5.08 28.30
N ALA A 429 -0.20 -4.02 28.81
CA ALA A 429 -1.60 -4.01 29.20
C ALA A 429 -2.47 -3.16 28.25
N GLY A 430 -1.99 -2.83 27.07
CA GLY A 430 -2.73 -2.10 26.04
C GLY A 430 -3.92 -2.89 25.49
N TYR A 431 -3.84 -4.22 25.50
CA TYR A 431 -4.92 -5.12 25.11
C TYR A 431 -5.39 -5.96 26.30
N ASP A 432 -6.71 -5.93 26.58
CA ASP A 432 -7.34 -6.69 27.68
C ASP A 432 -6.75 -6.39 29.06
N THR A 433 -6.69 -5.11 29.40
CA THR A 433 -6.12 -4.58 30.66
C THR A 433 -6.61 -5.32 31.92
N PRO A 434 -7.92 -5.64 32.09
CA PRO A 434 -8.40 -6.32 33.30
C PRO A 434 -7.76 -7.70 33.51
N LEU A 435 -7.66 -8.50 32.45
CA LEU A 435 -7.05 -9.82 32.50
C LEU A 435 -5.54 -9.72 32.78
N VAL A 436 -4.84 -8.78 32.13
CA VAL A 436 -3.42 -8.56 32.36
C VAL A 436 -3.17 -8.16 33.82
N TYR A 437 -3.97 -7.26 34.37
CA TYR A 437 -3.85 -6.83 35.78
C TYR A 437 -4.09 -7.99 36.75
N GLU A 438 -5.09 -8.82 36.51
CA GLU A 438 -5.34 -10.00 37.33
C GLU A 438 -4.16 -10.97 37.30
N ARG A 439 -3.63 -11.28 36.12
CA ARG A 439 -2.47 -12.17 35.96
C ARG A 439 -1.21 -11.59 36.60
N CYS A 440 -0.96 -10.28 36.41
CA CYS A 440 0.18 -9.61 37.06
C CYS A 440 0.07 -9.64 38.59
N ALA A 441 -1.14 -9.40 39.13
CA ALA A 441 -1.37 -9.42 40.57
C ALA A 441 -1.17 -10.82 41.18
N ARG A 442 -1.65 -11.88 40.50
CA ARG A 442 -1.50 -13.28 40.95
C ARG A 442 -0.05 -13.77 40.94
N ASN A 443 0.72 -13.38 39.91
CA ASN A 443 2.09 -13.87 39.70
C ASN A 443 3.17 -12.91 40.23
N GLY A 444 2.80 -11.78 40.81
CA GLY A 444 3.74 -10.76 41.29
C GLY A 444 4.48 -10.05 40.17
N TRP A 445 3.90 -10.01 38.96
CA TRP A 445 4.43 -9.33 37.76
C TRP A 445 4.07 -7.84 37.75
N THR A 446 4.59 -7.11 36.78
CA THR A 446 4.29 -5.68 36.58
C THR A 446 3.59 -5.48 35.22
N ALA A 447 2.57 -4.63 35.16
CA ALA A 447 1.96 -4.24 33.91
C ALA A 447 2.57 -2.94 33.37
N SER A 448 2.61 -2.77 32.05
CA SER A 448 3.10 -1.58 31.36
C SER A 448 2.07 -1.03 30.39
N HIS A 449 2.01 0.28 30.26
CA HIS A 449 1.16 0.96 29.28
C HIS A 449 1.96 1.96 28.44
N GLY A 450 1.87 1.82 27.13
CA GLY A 450 2.31 2.86 26.22
C GLY A 450 1.38 4.07 26.25
N SER A 451 1.94 5.27 26.34
CA SER A 451 1.20 6.54 26.36
C SER A 451 1.65 7.48 25.25
N GLY A 452 0.70 8.22 24.68
CA GLY A 452 0.98 9.31 23.75
C GLY A 452 1.50 10.60 24.40
N GLN A 453 1.66 10.62 25.74
CA GLN A 453 2.22 11.77 26.44
C GLN A 453 3.75 11.84 26.26
N ASP A 454 4.30 13.04 26.11
CA ASP A 454 5.75 13.26 25.98
C ASP A 454 6.55 12.96 27.25
N GLY A 455 5.88 12.73 28.38
CA GLY A 455 6.48 12.36 29.65
C GLY A 455 5.61 12.68 30.86
N PHE A 456 6.08 12.23 32.01
CA PHE A 456 5.37 12.21 33.29
C PHE A 456 6.06 13.10 34.31
N SER A 457 5.28 13.79 35.15
CA SER A 457 5.80 14.71 36.16
C SER A 457 6.32 13.95 37.38
N HIS A 458 7.58 14.19 37.74
CA HIS A 458 8.23 13.69 38.95
C HIS A 458 8.72 14.86 39.80
N ILE A 459 8.92 14.62 41.09
CA ILE A 459 9.61 15.59 41.98
C ILE A 459 11.00 15.01 42.23
N ASP A 460 12.04 15.80 41.95
CA ASP A 460 13.43 15.39 42.21
C ASP A 460 13.78 15.53 43.71
N GLY A 461 15.00 15.11 44.09
CA GLY A 461 15.51 15.20 45.45
C GLY A 461 15.59 16.61 46.03
N ASN A 462 15.50 17.64 45.17
CA ASN A 462 15.53 19.06 45.53
C ASN A 462 14.12 19.69 45.55
N GLY A 463 13.07 18.90 45.40
CA GLY A 463 11.69 19.37 45.38
C GLY A 463 11.26 20.03 44.06
N ARG A 464 12.06 19.96 42.98
CA ARG A 464 11.74 20.53 41.67
C ARG A 464 10.93 19.54 40.84
N ARG A 465 9.99 20.07 40.05
CA ARG A 465 9.20 19.28 39.11
C ARG A 465 10.03 19.00 37.86
N VAL A 466 10.31 17.73 37.57
CA VAL A 466 11.04 17.26 36.39
C VAL A 466 10.14 16.37 35.54
N LYS A 467 10.35 16.36 34.24
CA LYS A 467 9.59 15.51 33.28
C LYS A 467 10.44 14.27 32.97
N LYS A 468 9.86 13.08 33.14
CA LYS A 468 10.54 11.81 32.89
C LYS A 468 9.77 10.98 31.85
N PHE A 469 10.43 10.08 31.13
CA PHE A 469 9.81 9.27 30.09
C PHE A 469 8.97 8.10 30.61
N VAL A 470 9.09 7.78 31.90
CA VAL A 470 8.31 6.75 32.58
C VAL A 470 7.60 7.36 33.81
N SER A 471 6.39 6.87 34.14
CA SER A 471 5.67 7.25 35.35
C SER A 471 6.29 6.61 36.59
N LYS A 472 5.79 6.98 37.77
CA LYS A 472 6.01 6.16 38.97
C LYS A 472 5.24 4.86 38.84
N ILE A 473 5.65 3.84 39.64
CA ILE A 473 4.85 2.63 39.78
C ILE A 473 3.59 2.98 40.57
N GLU A 474 2.46 2.61 40.03
CA GLU A 474 1.12 2.76 40.62
C GLU A 474 0.54 1.38 40.95
N THR A 475 -0.55 1.36 41.69
CA THR A 475 -1.27 0.13 42.02
C THR A 475 -2.74 0.24 41.69
N ALA A 476 -3.30 -0.82 41.13
CA ALA A 476 -4.74 -0.95 40.88
C ALA A 476 -5.29 -2.24 41.54
N VAL A 477 -6.56 -2.21 41.91
CA VAL A 477 -7.26 -3.41 42.34
C VAL A 477 -7.61 -4.23 41.12
N ALA A 478 -7.36 -5.54 41.17
CA ALA A 478 -7.54 -6.46 40.05
C ALA A 478 -8.23 -7.75 40.49
N GLY A 479 -9.09 -8.27 39.63
CA GLY A 479 -9.84 -9.52 39.85
C GLY A 479 -10.90 -9.45 40.95
N SER A 480 -11.60 -10.56 41.13
CA SER A 480 -12.63 -10.72 42.16
C SER A 480 -12.08 -10.76 43.60
N ASP A 481 -10.81 -11.08 43.72
CA ASP A 481 -10.12 -11.32 44.99
C ASP A 481 -9.47 -10.05 45.57
N ASN A 482 -9.73 -8.88 45.00
CA ASN A 482 -9.15 -7.58 45.37
C ASN A 482 -7.62 -7.57 45.45
N LEU A 483 -6.96 -8.31 44.58
CA LEU A 483 -5.51 -8.34 44.49
C LEU A 483 -4.94 -6.99 43.98
N ARG A 484 -3.69 -6.68 44.32
CA ARG A 484 -3.03 -5.44 43.86
C ARG A 484 -2.12 -5.73 42.68
N ALA A 485 -2.46 -5.21 41.51
CA ALA A 485 -1.59 -5.16 40.34
C ALA A 485 -0.70 -3.91 40.41
N PHE A 486 0.57 -4.05 40.05
CA PHE A 486 1.50 -2.96 39.90
C PHE A 486 1.63 -2.61 38.43
N TYR A 487 1.59 -1.32 38.10
CA TYR A 487 1.70 -0.86 36.73
C TYR A 487 2.44 0.47 36.62
N PHE A 488 2.91 0.79 35.41
CA PHE A 488 3.49 2.08 35.07
C PHE A 488 3.15 2.45 33.62
N PHE A 489 3.28 3.75 33.32
CA PHE A 489 3.17 4.28 31.97
C PHE A 489 4.54 4.67 31.42
N HIS A 490 4.72 4.53 30.11
CA HIS A 490 5.90 5.05 29.41
C HIS A 490 5.48 5.86 28.17
N SER A 491 6.28 6.89 27.81
CA SER A 491 6.08 7.69 26.60
C SER A 491 6.51 6.90 25.38
N ASN A 492 5.56 6.52 24.51
CA ASN A 492 5.86 5.77 23.28
C ASN A 492 6.90 6.48 22.41
N GLU A 493 6.69 7.78 22.15
CA GLU A 493 7.58 8.56 21.28
C GLU A 493 8.99 8.65 21.85
N LYS A 494 9.12 9.01 23.12
CA LYS A 494 10.41 9.24 23.77
C LYS A 494 11.21 7.96 24.02
N ILE A 495 10.52 6.86 24.35
CA ILE A 495 11.16 5.54 24.50
C ILE A 495 11.66 5.04 23.16
N LYS A 496 10.88 5.18 22.07
CA LYS A 496 11.30 4.80 20.72
C LYS A 496 12.47 5.65 20.23
N ASP A 497 12.46 6.97 20.48
CA ASP A 497 13.60 7.87 20.20
C ASP A 497 14.88 7.40 20.90
N LYS A 498 14.77 7.08 22.18
CA LYS A 498 15.90 6.62 22.98
C LYS A 498 16.42 5.26 22.52
N LEU A 499 15.50 4.31 22.23
CA LEU A 499 15.86 3.00 21.71
C LEU A 499 16.58 3.11 20.36
N ALA A 500 16.08 3.95 19.45
CA ALA A 500 16.76 4.21 18.17
C ALA A 500 18.17 4.80 18.36
N ALA A 501 18.32 5.72 19.30
CA ALA A 501 19.62 6.34 19.59
C ALA A 501 20.64 5.35 20.15
N ILE A 502 20.26 4.51 21.14
CA ILE A 502 21.19 3.56 21.78
C ILE A 502 21.51 2.34 20.89
N ARG A 503 20.74 2.09 19.84
CA ARG A 503 21.00 1.05 18.86
C ARG A 503 21.99 1.46 17.76
N GLN A 504 22.44 2.70 17.73
CA GLN A 504 23.46 3.13 16.77
C GLN A 504 24.78 2.38 16.99
N PRO A 505 25.56 2.07 15.95
CA PRO A 505 26.75 1.20 16.04
C PRO A 505 27.77 1.59 17.09
N ASN A 506 27.94 2.89 17.36
CA ASN A 506 28.90 3.43 18.32
C ASN A 506 28.25 4.06 19.55
N ALA A 507 26.96 3.78 19.77
CA ALA A 507 26.25 4.35 20.91
C ALA A 507 26.70 3.75 22.24
N MET A 508 26.62 4.55 23.28
CA MET A 508 26.80 4.12 24.66
C MET A 508 25.57 4.51 25.48
N PRO A 509 25.09 3.63 26.35
CA PRO A 509 25.54 2.26 26.62
C PRO A 509 25.23 1.32 25.44
N LYS A 510 25.97 0.20 25.33
CA LYS A 510 25.82 -0.78 24.25
C LYS A 510 24.49 -1.53 24.37
N TRP A 511 23.77 -1.68 23.24
CA TRP A 511 22.55 -2.47 23.10
C TRP A 511 22.85 -3.72 22.26
N GLU A 512 23.36 -4.77 22.90
CA GLU A 512 23.88 -5.93 22.21
C GLU A 512 22.76 -6.90 21.79
N THR A 513 22.89 -7.46 20.58
CA THR A 513 21.98 -8.45 20.01
C THR A 513 22.77 -9.71 19.64
N PRO A 514 22.30 -10.94 19.95
CA PRO A 514 23.05 -12.15 19.65
C PRO A 514 23.15 -12.40 18.14
N ARG A 515 24.21 -13.12 17.72
CA ARG A 515 24.41 -13.48 16.30
C ARG A 515 23.30 -14.37 15.74
N ASP A 516 22.62 -15.14 16.58
CA ASP A 516 21.51 -16.04 16.28
C ASP A 516 20.13 -15.46 16.60
N ALA A 517 19.99 -14.12 16.67
CA ALA A 517 18.69 -13.47 16.74
C ALA A 517 17.83 -13.89 15.53
N SER A 518 16.55 -14.20 15.77
CA SER A 518 15.64 -14.71 14.74
C SER A 518 15.40 -13.70 13.60
N THR A 519 14.95 -14.22 12.46
CA THR A 519 14.51 -13.40 11.33
C THR A 519 13.36 -12.50 11.72
N ASP A 520 12.41 -13.00 12.55
CA ASP A 520 11.29 -12.22 13.07
C ASP A 520 11.76 -11.05 13.93
N TYR A 521 12.73 -11.29 14.83
CA TYR A 521 13.28 -10.21 15.64
C TYR A 521 13.93 -9.14 14.77
N ARG A 522 14.80 -9.53 13.84
CA ARG A 522 15.47 -8.58 12.94
C ARG A 522 14.47 -7.78 12.10
N ALA A 523 13.43 -8.43 11.55
CA ALA A 523 12.40 -7.78 10.76
C ALA A 523 11.53 -6.81 11.60
N GLN A 524 11.17 -7.22 12.83
CA GLN A 524 10.34 -6.40 13.70
C GLN A 524 11.10 -5.21 14.31
N MET A 525 12.41 -5.34 14.53
CA MET A 525 13.25 -4.23 15.02
C MET A 525 13.41 -3.07 14.02
N VAL A 526 13.07 -3.28 12.75
CA VAL A 526 13.03 -2.26 11.68
C VAL A 526 11.62 -2.07 11.13
N SER A 527 10.60 -2.38 11.92
CA SER A 527 9.19 -2.29 11.52
C SER A 527 8.57 -0.91 11.69
N GLU A 528 9.23 0.00 12.36
CA GLU A 528 8.79 1.38 12.57
C GLU A 528 9.87 2.38 12.17
N MET A 529 9.44 3.54 11.70
CA MET A 529 10.30 4.67 11.38
C MET A 529 9.71 5.98 11.89
N LYS A 530 10.59 6.95 12.18
CA LYS A 530 10.14 8.29 12.54
C LYS A 530 9.81 9.08 11.27
N LYS A 531 8.59 9.64 11.20
CA LYS A 531 8.07 10.35 10.03
C LYS A 531 7.45 11.67 10.43
N ASP A 532 7.71 12.70 9.64
CA ASP A 532 7.06 13.99 9.78
C ASP A 532 5.64 13.92 9.20
N ILE A 533 4.65 14.13 10.05
CA ILE A 533 3.23 14.09 9.71
C ILE A 533 2.63 15.46 9.96
N VAL A 534 1.89 15.99 8.99
CA VAL A 534 1.12 17.21 9.17
C VAL A 534 -0.13 16.89 9.97
N ASN A 535 -0.23 17.42 11.17
CA ASN A 535 -1.42 17.30 12.00
C ASN A 535 -2.61 17.97 11.28
N SER A 536 -3.64 17.19 10.97
CA SER A 536 -4.80 17.67 10.19
C SER A 536 -5.57 18.80 10.87
N LYS A 537 -5.52 18.89 12.20
CA LYS A 537 -6.22 19.91 13.00
C LYS A 537 -5.37 21.17 13.22
N THR A 538 -4.10 21.00 13.61
CA THR A 538 -3.23 22.14 13.95
C THR A 538 -2.42 22.68 12.77
N LYS A 539 -2.36 21.92 11.65
CA LYS A 539 -1.51 22.18 10.47
C LYS A 539 0.00 22.26 10.79
N GLN A 540 0.41 21.84 11.96
CA GLN A 540 1.81 21.77 12.36
C GLN A 540 2.42 20.44 11.93
N VAL A 541 3.70 20.44 11.58
CA VAL A 541 4.47 19.23 11.30
C VAL A 541 4.88 18.62 12.64
N GLU A 542 4.47 17.39 12.87
CA GLU A 542 4.82 16.62 14.06
C GLU A 542 5.60 15.38 13.63
N SER A 543 6.77 15.15 14.20
CA SER A 543 7.58 13.96 13.94
C SER A 543 7.09 12.82 14.84
N ARG A 544 6.54 11.76 14.25
CA ARG A 544 5.98 10.60 14.97
C ARG A 544 6.51 9.28 14.45
N TRP A 545 6.57 8.29 15.34
CA TRP A 545 6.85 6.91 14.97
C TRP A 545 5.65 6.27 14.29
N VAL A 546 5.85 5.69 13.10
CA VAL A 546 4.81 5.04 12.31
C VAL A 546 5.27 3.66 11.89
N ARG A 547 4.32 2.71 11.85
CA ARG A 547 4.58 1.37 11.32
C ARG A 547 4.85 1.43 9.82
N ILE A 548 5.81 0.68 9.39
CA ILE A 548 6.17 0.51 7.99
C ILE A 548 5.29 -0.59 7.39
N GLY A 549 4.38 -0.24 6.46
CA GLY A 549 3.61 -1.20 5.65
C GLY A 549 2.82 -2.26 6.43
N GLY A 550 2.32 -1.93 7.62
CA GLY A 550 1.55 -2.89 8.43
C GLY A 550 2.37 -4.04 9.02
N ARG A 551 3.71 -3.95 9.00
CA ARG A 551 4.60 -4.98 9.58
C ARG A 551 4.33 -5.19 11.05
N PRO A 552 4.46 -6.43 11.57
CA PRO A 552 4.44 -6.67 13.01
C PRO A 552 5.57 -5.90 13.70
N ASN A 553 5.27 -5.28 14.85
CA ASN A 553 6.24 -4.52 15.67
C ASN A 553 6.33 -5.01 17.12
N HIS A 554 5.76 -6.16 17.41
CA HIS A 554 5.58 -6.67 18.77
C HIS A 554 6.89 -6.84 19.55
N LEU A 555 7.94 -7.37 18.89
CA LEU A 555 9.27 -7.49 19.50
C LEU A 555 9.95 -6.13 19.69
N PHE A 556 9.66 -5.16 18.80
CA PHE A 556 10.11 -3.77 18.98
C PHE A 556 9.43 -3.13 20.21
N ASP A 557 8.12 -3.36 20.39
CA ASP A 557 7.38 -2.89 21.56
C ASP A 557 7.88 -3.58 22.85
N CYS A 558 8.20 -4.89 22.81
CA CYS A 558 8.86 -5.58 23.93
C CYS A 558 10.23 -4.94 24.31
N GLU A 559 11.04 -4.54 23.33
CA GLU A 559 12.31 -3.83 23.58
C GLU A 559 12.08 -2.42 24.16
N CYS A 560 11.02 -1.73 23.73
CA CYS A 560 10.60 -0.47 24.34
C CYS A 560 10.23 -0.66 25.82
N ILE A 561 9.48 -1.71 26.15
CA ILE A 561 9.14 -2.05 27.54
C ILE A 561 10.39 -2.40 28.34
N ALA A 562 11.36 -3.13 27.76
CA ALA A 562 12.63 -3.46 28.43
C ALA A 562 13.44 -2.21 28.75
N LEU A 563 13.52 -1.27 27.80
CA LEU A 563 14.20 0.02 28.00
C LEU A 563 13.49 0.87 29.09
N ALA A 564 12.16 0.96 29.03
CA ALA A 564 11.37 1.68 30.03
C ALA A 564 11.53 1.08 31.44
N SER A 565 11.56 -0.26 31.52
CA SER A 565 11.78 -0.99 32.79
C SER A 565 13.19 -0.76 33.36
N ALA A 566 14.21 -0.72 32.49
CA ALA A 566 15.58 -0.39 32.91
C ALA A 566 15.72 1.06 33.43
N MET A 567 15.01 2.02 32.81
CA MET A 567 14.91 3.39 33.29
C MET A 567 14.20 3.47 34.64
N LEU A 568 13.10 2.76 34.79
CA LEU A 568 12.33 2.70 36.04
C LEU A 568 13.14 2.11 37.19
N ALA A 569 13.98 1.11 36.90
CA ALA A 569 14.89 0.48 37.85
C ALA A 569 16.18 1.28 38.15
N GLY A 570 16.36 2.45 37.51
CA GLY A 570 17.52 3.31 37.71
C GLY A 570 18.83 2.80 37.06
N VAL A 571 18.73 1.85 36.14
CA VAL A 571 19.88 1.31 35.38
C VAL A 571 20.27 2.26 34.23
N LEU A 572 19.29 2.95 33.68
CA LEU A 572 19.47 3.96 32.64
C LEU A 572 18.93 5.30 33.09
N PRO A 573 19.51 6.44 32.60
CA PRO A 573 18.96 7.76 32.90
C PRO A 573 17.50 7.83 32.46
N ILE A 574 16.64 8.36 33.34
CA ILE A 574 15.19 8.41 33.11
C ILE A 574 14.79 9.50 32.07
N GLY A 575 15.76 10.19 31.51
CA GLY A 575 15.64 11.25 30.51
C GLY A 575 15.31 12.61 31.13
N GLU A 576 15.77 13.68 30.51
CA GLU A 576 15.27 15.05 30.63
C GLU A 576 14.41 15.37 29.41
#